data_d7c624c67b5afbc86a0190f95ee6e598
#
_entry.id   d7c624c67b5afbc86a0190f95ee6e598
#
_cell.length_a   1.000
_cell.length_b   1.000
_cell.length_c   1.000
_cell.angle_alpha   90.00
_cell.angle_beta   90.00
_cell.angle_gamma   90.00
#
_symmetry.space_group_name_H-M   'P 1'
#
loop_
_entity.id
_entity.type
_entity.pdbx_description
1 polymer ?
#
loop_
_entity_poly.entity_id
_entity_poly.type
_entity_poly.pdbx_seq_one_letter_code
_entity_poly.pdbx_strand_id
1 'polypeptide(L)'
;MKHLLLGDEAIAQGAIDAGLSGVYAYPGTPSTEITEYIQLAMKARNRETDEAGEKIFCRWATNEKTAMEGALGMSYMGKRALVCMKHVGMNVCADAFMNAAITGVNGGLVVVAADDPSMHSSQNEQDSRFYAKFAMIPCLEPSNQQEAYDMMHYAFDLSEALRTPVLMRVTTRMAHSRAVVNTIDTPRPQNQLSAPEDAKHFILLPAFARQNYAELVEAQADFVKTSEESAYNSYIKGRNPKKAIVTTGIAYNYLMEAMTTLQNHTTQHYSILLNTTPFSEASVLKITQYPMPKALVDQMVADGAEEILVMEEGQPVVEELLRGMVPSSIAIKGRMTGDLPRMGELTPDTVLHALSPNSPITSTPVPEIIVSRPPALCQGCGHRDMYAALNEVAAEHENAKIFGDIGCYTLGALAPFHAIHACVEMGASITMAKGAADAGQYPSFAVIGDSTFTHSGITGLLDCVNSQANVVVLISDNLTTGMTGGQDSAGTGRIEAICEAVGVEKEHVRVVVPLPKNMEEIKQILREEVAYKGPSVIVARRECIQTLKRHLKAKK
;
A
#
# COMPACT_ATOMS: atom_id res chain seq x y z
N MET A 1 10.86 -6.21 26.05
CA MET A 1 9.57 -5.82 26.71
C MET A 1 8.38 -6.45 25.98
N LYS A 2 7.13 -6.40 26.57
CA LYS A 2 5.91 -6.90 25.90
C LYS A 2 4.98 -5.73 25.57
N HIS A 3 4.61 -5.61 24.33
CA HIS A 3 3.72 -4.55 23.84
C HIS A 3 2.53 -5.14 23.06
N LEU A 4 1.35 -4.53 23.17
CA LEU A 4 0.20 -4.87 22.34
C LEU A 4 0.22 -3.95 21.11
N LEU A 5 0.66 -4.46 19.96
CA LEU A 5 0.92 -3.69 18.75
C LEU A 5 0.01 -4.13 17.59
N LEU A 6 -0.36 -3.20 16.72
CA LEU A 6 -0.81 -3.49 15.36
C LEU A 6 0.34 -4.09 14.55
N GLY A 7 0.06 -4.74 13.44
CA GLY A 7 1.11 -5.17 12.51
C GLY A 7 1.99 -4.01 12.03
N ASP A 8 1.38 -2.90 11.65
CA ASP A 8 2.08 -1.67 11.28
C ASP A 8 2.93 -1.11 12.42
N GLU A 9 2.40 -1.10 13.65
CA GLU A 9 3.14 -0.65 14.83
C GLU A 9 4.32 -1.59 15.16
N ALA A 10 4.17 -2.90 14.90
CA ALA A 10 5.24 -3.89 15.08
C ALA A 10 6.37 -3.69 14.04
N ILE A 11 6.03 -3.45 12.79
CA ILE A 11 6.99 -3.08 11.72
C ILE A 11 7.74 -1.80 12.11
N ALA A 12 7.01 -0.78 12.53
CA ALA A 12 7.58 0.51 12.93
C ALA A 12 8.54 0.38 14.12
N GLN A 13 8.13 -0.35 15.17
CA GLN A 13 8.97 -0.60 16.34
C GLN A 13 10.21 -1.43 15.98
N GLY A 14 10.02 -2.49 15.15
CA GLY A 14 11.13 -3.31 14.66
C GLY A 14 12.15 -2.49 13.86
N ALA A 15 11.69 -1.56 13.02
CA ALA A 15 12.57 -0.66 12.27
C ALA A 15 13.35 0.29 13.19
N ILE A 16 12.68 0.90 14.20
CA ILE A 16 13.34 1.74 15.20
C ILE A 16 14.42 0.95 15.93
N ASP A 17 14.09 -0.25 16.40
CA ASP A 17 14.98 -1.11 17.18
C ASP A 17 16.13 -1.67 16.32
N ALA A 18 15.95 -1.77 15.01
CA ALA A 18 16.97 -2.15 14.04
C ALA A 18 17.93 -0.99 13.65
N GLY A 19 17.82 0.18 14.25
CA GLY A 19 18.71 1.32 13.98
C GLY A 19 18.34 2.11 12.72
N LEU A 20 17.04 2.32 12.50
CA LEU A 20 16.49 3.14 11.40
C LEU A 20 17.02 4.58 11.47
N SER A 21 17.43 5.12 10.32
CA SER A 21 17.85 6.53 10.19
C SER A 21 16.77 7.42 9.58
N GLY A 22 15.89 6.86 8.75
CA GLY A 22 14.79 7.63 8.20
C GLY A 22 13.66 6.78 7.63
N VAL A 23 12.42 7.29 7.75
CA VAL A 23 11.23 6.74 7.10
C VAL A 23 10.64 7.77 6.16
N TYR A 24 10.28 7.30 4.98
CA TYR A 24 9.69 8.05 3.88
C TYR A 24 8.38 7.39 3.47
N ALA A 25 7.32 8.15 3.40
CA ALA A 25 6.00 7.62 3.06
C ALA A 25 5.10 8.69 2.46
N TYR A 26 4.12 8.25 1.67
CA TYR A 26 2.92 9.03 1.39
C TYR A 26 1.73 8.37 2.11
N PRO A 27 0.79 9.13 2.70
CA PRO A 27 -0.32 8.54 3.47
C PRO A 27 -1.21 7.66 2.59
N GLY A 28 -1.34 6.38 2.97
CA GLY A 28 -2.15 5.39 2.24
C GLY A 28 -2.53 4.20 3.11
N THR A 29 -3.83 4.05 3.46
CA THR A 29 -4.32 2.89 4.22
C THR A 29 -4.19 1.61 3.36
N PRO A 30 -3.58 0.52 3.86
CA PRO A 30 -3.31 0.21 5.27
C PRO A 30 -1.84 0.34 5.74
N SER A 31 -1.05 1.30 5.32
CA SER A 31 0.37 1.47 5.70
C SER A 31 0.66 2.76 6.48
N THR A 32 -0.34 3.62 6.69
CA THR A 32 -0.19 4.94 7.27
C THR A 32 0.34 4.88 8.71
N GLU A 33 -0.13 3.91 9.48
CA GLU A 33 0.16 3.73 10.90
C GLU A 33 1.64 3.44 11.17
N ILE A 34 2.39 2.88 10.22
CA ILE A 34 3.85 2.67 10.34
C ILE A 34 4.55 4.01 10.58
N THR A 35 4.32 4.98 9.71
CA THR A 35 4.97 6.30 9.79
C THR A 35 4.43 7.10 10.97
N GLU A 36 3.13 7.05 11.26
CA GLU A 36 2.53 7.74 12.41
C GLU A 36 3.10 7.23 13.73
N TYR A 37 3.29 5.92 13.88
CA TYR A 37 3.90 5.35 15.07
C TYR A 37 5.34 5.87 15.27
N ILE A 38 6.16 5.90 14.21
CA ILE A 38 7.52 6.44 14.28
C ILE A 38 7.51 7.92 14.66
N GLN A 39 6.60 8.72 14.08
CA GLN A 39 6.44 10.14 14.43
C GLN A 39 6.09 10.33 15.92
N LEU A 40 5.18 9.50 16.45
CA LEU A 40 4.79 9.54 17.85
C LEU A 40 5.95 9.13 18.77
N ALA A 41 6.67 8.05 18.43
CA ALA A 41 7.84 7.59 19.17
C ALA A 41 8.95 8.67 19.22
N MET A 42 9.20 9.37 18.09
CA MET A 42 10.19 10.45 18.06
C MET A 42 9.76 11.67 18.88
N LYS A 43 8.47 12.02 18.87
CA LYS A 43 7.93 13.10 19.71
C LYS A 43 8.08 12.77 21.21
N ALA A 44 7.84 11.51 21.59
CA ALA A 44 8.01 11.06 22.97
C ALA A 44 9.48 11.14 23.42
N ARG A 45 10.42 10.65 22.60
CA ARG A 45 11.87 10.72 22.87
C ARG A 45 12.36 12.16 23.03
N ASN A 46 11.94 13.08 22.17
CA ASN A 46 12.31 14.50 22.27
C ASN A 46 11.77 15.20 23.53
N ARG A 47 10.78 14.62 24.22
CA ARG A 47 10.27 15.13 25.49
C ARG A 47 11.00 14.55 26.70
N GLU A 48 11.57 13.35 26.56
CA GLU A 48 12.22 12.62 27.65
C GLU A 48 13.74 12.82 27.72
N THR A 49 14.40 13.20 26.60
CA THR A 49 15.86 13.35 26.56
C THR A 49 16.27 14.63 25.83
N ASP A 50 16.83 15.58 26.54
CA ASP A 50 17.47 16.77 25.97
C ASP A 50 18.82 16.50 25.30
N GLU A 51 19.38 15.32 25.41
CA GLU A 51 20.70 15.03 24.84
C GLU A 51 20.81 13.60 24.29
N ALA A 52 21.25 13.51 23.04
CA ALA A 52 21.90 12.36 22.40
C ALA A 52 21.07 11.13 21.99
N GLY A 53 19.75 11.22 21.79
CA GLY A 53 19.05 10.22 20.98
C GLY A 53 19.29 10.45 19.49
N GLU A 54 19.78 9.45 18.74
CA GLU A 54 19.91 9.53 17.28
C GLU A 54 18.55 9.88 16.67
N LYS A 55 18.50 10.99 15.93
CA LYS A 55 17.24 11.45 15.30
C LYS A 55 16.91 10.60 14.11
N ILE A 56 15.67 10.10 14.04
CA ILE A 56 15.13 9.48 12.84
C ILE A 56 14.44 10.56 12.02
N PHE A 57 14.84 10.69 10.75
CA PHE A 57 14.08 11.52 9.80
C PHE A 57 12.71 10.88 9.55
N CYS A 58 11.63 11.63 9.77
CA CYS A 58 10.28 11.10 9.65
C CYS A 58 9.32 12.18 9.19
N ARG A 59 9.03 12.23 7.88
CA ARG A 59 8.09 13.17 7.27
C ARG A 59 7.35 12.54 6.11
N TRP A 60 6.13 13.00 5.88
CA TRP A 60 5.37 12.66 4.70
C TRP A 60 6.00 13.28 3.46
N ALA A 61 6.17 12.47 2.44
CA ALA A 61 6.58 12.89 1.10
C ALA A 61 5.39 13.44 0.31
N THR A 62 5.64 14.09 -0.81
CA THR A 62 4.57 14.60 -1.68
C THR A 62 3.90 13.50 -2.50
N ASN A 63 4.63 12.41 -2.81
CA ASN A 63 4.14 11.17 -3.38
C ASN A 63 5.12 10.01 -3.10
N GLU A 64 4.75 8.80 -3.51
CA GLU A 64 5.55 7.59 -3.27
C GLU A 64 6.84 7.57 -4.09
N LYS A 65 6.85 8.19 -5.28
CA LYS A 65 8.08 8.33 -6.08
C LYS A 65 9.13 9.13 -5.32
N THR A 66 8.77 10.31 -4.81
CA THR A 66 9.69 11.15 -4.04
C THR A 66 10.06 10.50 -2.70
N ALA A 67 9.17 9.70 -2.09
CA ALA A 67 9.49 8.91 -0.91
C ALA A 67 10.58 7.87 -1.20
N MET A 68 10.43 7.10 -2.28
CA MET A 68 11.40 6.08 -2.69
C MET A 68 12.76 6.70 -3.04
N GLU A 69 12.76 7.79 -3.81
CA GLU A 69 13.99 8.51 -4.19
C GLU A 69 14.73 9.09 -2.97
N GLY A 70 13.99 9.65 -2.01
CA GLY A 70 14.56 10.18 -0.77
C GLY A 70 15.20 9.08 0.10
N ALA A 71 14.52 7.95 0.23
CA ALA A 71 15.05 6.78 0.95
C ALA A 71 16.28 6.19 0.25
N LEU A 72 16.27 6.10 -1.07
CA LEU A 72 17.41 5.63 -1.85
C LEU A 72 18.64 6.53 -1.66
N GLY A 73 18.44 7.86 -1.69
CA GLY A 73 19.51 8.82 -1.41
C GLY A 73 20.09 8.66 0.01
N MET A 74 19.24 8.38 1.01
CA MET A 74 19.69 8.08 2.37
C MET A 74 20.49 6.77 2.44
N SER A 75 20.02 5.73 1.77
CA SER A 75 20.70 4.44 1.68
C SER A 75 22.06 4.57 1.00
N TYR A 76 22.19 5.35 -0.07
CA TYR A 76 23.49 5.59 -0.73
C TYR A 76 24.53 6.21 0.20
N MET A 77 24.09 6.94 1.23
CA MET A 77 24.98 7.48 2.27
C MET A 77 25.24 6.49 3.43
N GLY A 78 24.98 5.20 3.24
CA GLY A 78 25.26 4.14 4.22
C GLY A 78 24.24 4.03 5.35
N LYS A 79 23.17 4.82 5.33
CA LYS A 79 22.14 4.85 6.38
C LYS A 79 21.00 3.88 6.09
N ARG A 80 20.36 3.34 7.14
CA ARG A 80 19.18 2.49 7.01
C ARG A 80 17.94 3.34 6.75
N ALA A 81 17.24 3.06 5.65
CA ALA A 81 16.04 3.75 5.23
C ALA A 81 14.86 2.81 5.08
N LEU A 82 13.68 3.29 5.47
CA LEU A 82 12.40 2.60 5.33
C LEU A 82 11.49 3.41 4.40
N VAL A 83 10.84 2.72 3.47
CA VAL A 83 9.77 3.30 2.64
C VAL A 83 8.47 2.56 2.94
N CYS A 84 7.40 3.30 3.20
CA CYS A 84 6.10 2.68 3.48
C CYS A 84 5.05 3.21 2.52
N MET A 85 4.29 2.31 1.92
CA MET A 85 3.22 2.67 1.00
C MET A 85 2.17 1.58 0.87
N LYS A 86 1.00 1.98 0.45
CA LYS A 86 -0.04 1.10 -0.05
C LYS A 86 0.37 0.48 -1.40
N HIS A 87 -0.20 -0.68 -1.76
CA HIS A 87 0.14 -1.37 -3.02
C HIS A 87 0.04 -0.48 -4.28
N VAL A 88 -0.94 0.42 -4.36
CA VAL A 88 -1.04 1.36 -5.50
C VAL A 88 0.09 2.38 -5.53
N GLY A 89 0.71 2.68 -4.38
CA GLY A 89 1.91 3.50 -4.30
C GLY A 89 3.12 2.86 -4.97
N MET A 90 3.18 1.51 -5.02
CA MET A 90 4.20 0.79 -5.78
C MET A 90 4.14 1.13 -7.27
N ASN A 91 2.94 1.37 -7.82
CA ASN A 91 2.79 1.82 -9.21
C ASN A 91 3.41 3.21 -9.42
N VAL A 92 3.23 4.12 -8.45
CA VAL A 92 3.76 5.50 -8.51
C VAL A 92 5.28 5.52 -8.40
N CYS A 93 5.86 4.69 -7.55
CA CYS A 93 7.32 4.64 -7.34
C CYS A 93 8.03 3.59 -8.22
N ALA A 94 7.31 2.90 -9.12
CA ALA A 94 7.82 1.73 -9.85
C ALA A 94 9.16 1.97 -10.54
N ASP A 95 9.34 3.11 -11.22
CA ASP A 95 10.61 3.43 -11.89
C ASP A 95 11.77 3.53 -10.89
N ALA A 96 11.60 4.29 -9.82
CA ALA A 96 12.62 4.41 -8.77
C ALA A 96 12.90 3.06 -8.09
N PHE A 97 11.86 2.23 -7.86
CA PHE A 97 12.00 0.92 -7.26
C PHE A 97 12.77 -0.07 -8.16
N MET A 98 12.43 -0.13 -9.45
CA MET A 98 13.13 -1.00 -10.42
C MET A 98 14.59 -0.59 -10.59
N ASN A 99 14.86 0.71 -10.67
CA ASN A 99 16.23 1.22 -10.79
C ASN A 99 17.04 1.01 -9.49
N ALA A 100 16.41 1.06 -8.32
CA ALA A 100 17.07 0.74 -7.06
C ALA A 100 17.54 -0.73 -6.99
N ALA A 101 16.82 -1.66 -7.61
CA ALA A 101 17.26 -3.06 -7.74
C ALA A 101 18.51 -3.19 -8.59
N ILE A 102 18.67 -2.37 -9.64
CA ILE A 102 19.83 -2.40 -10.54
C ILE A 102 21.03 -1.68 -9.92
N THR A 103 20.83 -0.55 -9.26
CA THR A 103 21.93 0.15 -8.57
C THR A 103 22.35 -0.53 -7.28
N GLY A 104 21.47 -1.35 -6.70
CA GLY A 104 21.65 -1.83 -5.35
C GLY A 104 21.62 -0.71 -4.31
N VAL A 105 22.13 -1.02 -3.13
CA VAL A 105 22.12 -0.15 -1.95
C VAL A 105 23.50 -0.11 -1.28
N ASN A 106 23.75 0.93 -0.47
CA ASN A 106 24.96 1.04 0.36
C ASN A 106 24.62 0.84 1.85
N GLY A 107 23.58 1.48 2.36
CA GLY A 107 22.93 1.15 3.64
C GLY A 107 21.62 0.43 3.39
N GLY A 108 21.12 -0.30 4.38
CA GLY A 108 19.92 -1.11 4.25
C GLY A 108 18.70 -0.30 3.80
N LEU A 109 17.99 -0.80 2.79
CA LEU A 109 16.76 -0.22 2.27
C LEU A 109 15.65 -1.26 2.29
N VAL A 110 14.62 -1.00 3.09
CA VAL A 110 13.42 -1.83 3.16
C VAL A 110 12.22 -1.05 2.61
N VAL A 111 11.47 -1.68 1.72
CA VAL A 111 10.23 -1.13 1.17
C VAL A 111 9.07 -1.95 1.69
N VAL A 112 8.18 -1.35 2.49
CA VAL A 112 6.97 -2.00 2.98
C VAL A 112 5.81 -1.64 2.07
N ALA A 113 5.25 -2.64 1.41
CA ALA A 113 4.04 -2.53 0.60
C ALA A 113 2.87 -3.22 1.30
N ALA A 114 1.82 -2.44 1.59
CA ALA A 114 0.61 -2.96 2.23
C ALA A 114 -0.48 -3.17 1.17
N ASP A 115 -0.75 -4.44 0.87
CA ASP A 115 -1.80 -4.87 -0.04
C ASP A 115 -3.17 -4.83 0.65
N ASP A 116 -4.21 -4.57 -0.13
CA ASP A 116 -5.58 -4.47 0.35
C ASP A 116 -6.51 -5.46 -0.40
N PRO A 117 -6.36 -6.78 -0.15
CA PRO A 117 -7.27 -7.76 -0.69
C PRO A 117 -8.70 -7.47 -0.21
N SER A 118 -9.70 -7.75 -1.06
CA SER A 118 -11.09 -7.31 -0.92
C SER A 118 -11.34 -5.80 -1.08
N MET A 119 -10.33 -4.99 -1.37
CA MET A 119 -10.48 -3.56 -1.66
C MET A 119 -11.25 -2.79 -0.59
N HIS A 120 -10.92 -2.99 0.71
CA HIS A 120 -11.60 -2.32 1.82
C HIS A 120 -11.48 -0.78 1.74
N SER A 121 -10.34 -0.29 1.22
CA SER A 121 -10.09 1.14 1.02
C SER A 121 -9.36 1.44 -0.30
N SER A 122 -9.44 0.54 -1.29
CA SER A 122 -8.66 0.62 -2.52
C SER A 122 -9.53 0.57 -3.76
N GLN A 123 -9.04 1.16 -4.86
CA GLN A 123 -9.69 1.14 -6.16
C GLN A 123 -9.41 -0.13 -6.97
N ASN A 124 -8.47 -0.97 -6.55
CA ASN A 124 -8.16 -2.25 -7.16
C ASN A 124 -7.55 -3.22 -6.14
N GLU A 125 -7.41 -4.49 -6.54
CA GLU A 125 -6.70 -5.52 -5.80
C GLU A 125 -5.42 -5.87 -6.57
N GLN A 126 -4.26 -5.63 -5.96
CA GLN A 126 -2.94 -5.95 -6.51
C GLN A 126 -2.16 -6.81 -5.53
N ASP A 127 -1.09 -7.44 -6.03
CA ASP A 127 -0.18 -8.25 -5.22
C ASP A 127 1.25 -7.75 -5.40
N SER A 128 1.80 -7.16 -4.36
CA SER A 128 3.12 -6.53 -4.40
C SER A 128 4.27 -7.53 -4.58
N ARG A 129 4.05 -8.84 -4.38
CA ARG A 129 5.06 -9.89 -4.67
C ARG A 129 5.49 -9.88 -6.14
N PHE A 130 4.60 -9.48 -7.07
CA PHE A 130 4.97 -9.32 -8.47
C PHE A 130 6.03 -8.24 -8.68
N TYR A 131 6.01 -7.16 -7.90
CA TYR A 131 7.04 -6.13 -7.96
C TYR A 131 8.41 -6.67 -7.56
N ALA A 132 8.50 -7.43 -6.46
CA ALA A 132 9.74 -8.04 -6.05
C ALA A 132 10.26 -9.04 -7.11
N LYS A 133 9.37 -9.88 -7.66
CA LYS A 133 9.70 -10.82 -8.72
C LYS A 133 10.19 -10.10 -9.99
N PHE A 134 9.52 -9.03 -10.40
CA PHE A 134 9.89 -8.26 -11.58
C PHE A 134 11.22 -7.52 -11.40
N ALA A 135 11.44 -6.94 -10.21
CA ALA A 135 12.71 -6.29 -9.85
C ALA A 135 13.84 -7.30 -9.55
N MET A 136 13.53 -8.59 -9.43
CA MET A 136 14.48 -9.67 -9.09
C MET A 136 15.16 -9.47 -7.73
N ILE A 137 14.42 -9.03 -6.71
CA ILE A 137 14.93 -8.78 -5.35
C ILE A 137 14.23 -9.67 -4.33
N PRO A 138 14.83 -9.84 -3.11
CA PRO A 138 14.17 -10.55 -2.03
C PRO A 138 12.86 -9.91 -1.60
N CYS A 139 11.87 -10.76 -1.25
CA CYS A 139 10.61 -10.34 -0.66
C CYS A 139 10.37 -11.12 0.64
N LEU A 140 9.86 -10.43 1.65
CA LEU A 140 9.46 -10.97 2.94
C LEU A 140 7.95 -10.82 3.13
N GLU A 141 7.31 -11.83 3.69
CA GLU A 141 5.86 -11.86 3.89
C GLU A 141 5.54 -12.43 5.29
N PRO A 142 5.59 -11.60 6.36
CA PRO A 142 5.37 -12.07 7.73
C PRO A 142 3.96 -12.62 7.94
N SER A 143 3.85 -13.68 8.75
CA SER A 143 2.56 -14.33 9.04
C SER A 143 1.84 -13.74 10.26
N ASN A 144 2.55 -13.03 11.13
CA ASN A 144 1.99 -12.43 12.35
C ASN A 144 2.84 -11.23 12.81
N GLN A 145 2.38 -10.53 13.84
CA GLN A 145 2.98 -9.31 14.35
C GLN A 145 4.38 -9.51 14.93
N GLN A 146 4.65 -10.66 15.57
CA GLN A 146 6.00 -10.95 16.07
C GLN A 146 6.97 -11.14 14.91
N GLU A 147 6.59 -11.92 13.90
CA GLU A 147 7.42 -12.06 12.69
C GLU A 147 7.64 -10.72 11.99
N ALA A 148 6.61 -9.87 11.90
CA ALA A 148 6.74 -8.54 11.30
C ALA A 148 7.78 -7.67 12.02
N TYR A 149 7.80 -7.73 13.36
CA TYR A 149 8.80 -7.06 14.18
C TYR A 149 10.21 -7.65 13.97
N ASP A 150 10.35 -8.96 14.10
CA ASP A 150 11.65 -9.65 14.00
C ASP A 150 12.25 -9.53 12.59
N MET A 151 11.40 -9.62 11.57
CA MET A 151 11.80 -9.48 10.17
C MET A 151 12.31 -8.09 9.80
N MET A 152 12.00 -7.04 10.53
CA MET A 152 12.58 -5.72 10.25
C MET A 152 14.08 -5.70 10.54
N HIS A 153 14.54 -6.35 11.61
CA HIS A 153 15.98 -6.53 11.87
C HIS A 153 16.63 -7.34 10.77
N TYR A 154 16.00 -8.46 10.41
CA TYR A 154 16.48 -9.36 9.38
C TYR A 154 16.49 -8.68 7.99
N ALA A 155 15.47 -7.91 7.65
CA ALA A 155 15.35 -7.23 6.35
C ALA A 155 16.47 -6.21 6.12
N PHE A 156 16.84 -5.44 7.14
CA PHE A 156 17.98 -4.53 7.03
C PHE A 156 19.31 -5.30 6.91
N ASP A 157 19.51 -6.35 7.72
CA ASP A 157 20.70 -7.18 7.63
C ASP A 157 20.80 -7.87 6.23
N LEU A 158 19.70 -8.39 5.72
CA LEU A 158 19.61 -9.00 4.39
C LEU A 158 19.90 -7.98 3.28
N SER A 159 19.30 -6.79 3.38
CA SER A 159 19.52 -5.73 2.41
C SER A 159 20.99 -5.29 2.36
N GLU A 160 21.64 -5.12 3.52
CA GLU A 160 23.05 -4.74 3.63
C GLU A 160 23.97 -5.87 3.13
N ALA A 161 23.71 -7.12 3.51
CA ALA A 161 24.52 -8.27 3.10
C ALA A 161 24.46 -8.55 1.60
N LEU A 162 23.29 -8.43 1.00
CA LEU A 162 23.06 -8.69 -0.42
C LEU A 162 23.20 -7.43 -1.29
N ARG A 163 23.38 -6.25 -0.68
CA ARG A 163 23.45 -4.94 -1.35
C ARG A 163 22.27 -4.68 -2.29
N THR A 164 21.07 -5.06 -1.89
CA THR A 164 19.85 -4.93 -2.68
C THR A 164 18.70 -4.42 -1.82
N PRO A 165 17.72 -3.68 -2.35
CA PRO A 165 16.49 -3.40 -1.61
C PRO A 165 15.79 -4.69 -1.21
N VAL A 166 15.06 -4.69 -0.10
CA VAL A 166 14.20 -5.78 0.33
C VAL A 166 12.76 -5.29 0.34
N LEU A 167 11.86 -6.00 -0.35
CA LEU A 167 10.42 -5.74 -0.25
C LEU A 167 9.85 -6.53 0.93
N MET A 168 9.09 -5.87 1.81
CA MET A 168 8.24 -6.54 2.79
C MET A 168 6.78 -6.32 2.41
N ARG A 169 6.08 -7.41 2.15
CA ARG A 169 4.67 -7.40 1.80
C ARG A 169 3.82 -7.74 3.01
N VAL A 170 2.83 -6.91 3.31
CA VAL A 170 1.79 -7.18 4.32
C VAL A 170 0.40 -6.97 3.72
N THR A 171 -0.64 -7.52 4.36
CA THR A 171 -2.03 -7.31 3.93
C THR A 171 -2.81 -6.55 5.00
N THR A 172 -3.96 -5.99 4.65
CA THR A 172 -4.79 -5.15 5.54
C THR A 172 -5.03 -5.80 6.90
N ARG A 173 -5.36 -7.09 6.94
CA ARG A 173 -5.61 -7.78 8.21
C ARG A 173 -4.34 -7.94 9.05
N MET A 174 -3.22 -8.23 8.40
CA MET A 174 -1.92 -8.27 9.08
C MET A 174 -1.55 -6.90 9.64
N ALA A 175 -1.69 -5.82 8.85
CA ALA A 175 -1.39 -4.46 9.23
C ALA A 175 -2.22 -3.97 10.44
N HIS A 176 -3.53 -4.25 10.42
CA HIS A 176 -4.49 -3.66 11.37
C HIS A 176 -4.97 -4.60 12.49
N SER A 177 -4.55 -5.87 12.55
CA SER A 177 -4.81 -6.72 13.70
C SER A 177 -3.75 -6.54 14.79
N ARG A 178 -4.12 -6.80 16.04
CA ARG A 178 -3.24 -6.61 17.21
C ARG A 178 -2.82 -7.93 17.82
N ALA A 179 -1.54 -8.01 18.21
CA ALA A 179 -1.03 -9.10 19.03
C ALA A 179 -0.01 -8.59 20.05
N VAL A 180 0.33 -9.44 21.01
CA VAL A 180 1.43 -9.17 21.94
C VAL A 180 2.74 -9.47 21.23
N VAL A 181 3.60 -8.46 21.16
CA VAL A 181 4.93 -8.52 20.54
C VAL A 181 5.99 -8.37 21.62
N ASN A 182 6.98 -9.25 21.60
CA ASN A 182 8.16 -9.15 22.44
C ASN A 182 9.22 -8.31 21.71
N THR A 183 9.59 -7.18 22.29
CA THR A 183 10.61 -6.29 21.73
C THR A 183 11.92 -6.43 22.47
N ILE A 184 13.03 -6.07 21.83
CA ILE A 184 14.35 -5.99 22.48
C ILE A 184 14.38 -4.81 23.45
N ASP A 185 15.26 -4.87 24.43
CA ASP A 185 15.40 -3.80 25.46
C ASP A 185 16.36 -2.69 25.00
N THR A 186 17.30 -3.00 24.12
CA THR A 186 18.31 -2.06 23.64
C THR A 186 18.30 -2.01 22.12
N PRO A 187 17.81 -0.93 21.51
CA PRO A 187 17.86 -0.75 20.06
C PRO A 187 19.30 -0.77 19.51
N ARG A 188 19.45 -1.23 18.27
CA ARG A 188 20.74 -1.12 17.56
C ARG A 188 21.05 0.35 17.27
N PRO A 189 22.34 0.76 17.28
CA PRO A 189 22.72 2.09 16.83
C PRO A 189 22.47 2.25 15.33
N GLN A 190 22.28 3.49 14.90
CA GLN A 190 22.25 3.82 13.48
C GLN A 190 23.62 3.60 12.83
N ASN A 191 23.62 3.24 11.56
CA ASN A 191 24.86 3.18 10.78
C ASN A 191 25.56 4.55 10.76
N GLN A 192 26.88 4.55 10.70
CA GLN A 192 27.64 5.77 10.46
C GLN A 192 27.42 6.26 9.02
N LEU A 193 27.55 7.58 8.82
CA LEU A 193 27.52 8.15 7.48
C LEU A 193 28.72 7.62 6.68
N SER A 194 28.44 7.00 5.54
CA SER A 194 29.46 6.42 4.66
C SER A 194 29.04 6.61 3.22
N ALA A 195 29.76 7.43 2.48
CA ALA A 195 29.57 7.54 1.04
C ALA A 195 30.06 6.27 0.33
N PRO A 196 29.47 5.89 -0.81
CA PRO A 196 29.89 4.72 -1.57
C PRO A 196 31.33 4.90 -2.11
N GLU A 197 32.14 3.84 -2.06
CA GLU A 197 33.51 3.84 -2.57
C GLU A 197 33.55 3.98 -4.10
N ASP A 198 32.65 3.30 -4.81
CA ASP A 198 32.48 3.42 -6.26
C ASP A 198 31.15 4.09 -6.63
N ALA A 199 31.22 5.39 -6.90
CA ALA A 199 30.05 6.15 -7.34
C ALA A 199 29.49 5.68 -8.70
N LYS A 200 30.29 5.02 -9.55
CA LYS A 200 29.83 4.56 -10.88
C LYS A 200 28.76 3.50 -10.78
N HIS A 201 28.79 2.69 -9.73
CA HIS A 201 27.78 1.66 -9.47
C HIS A 201 26.36 2.26 -9.33
N PHE A 202 26.26 3.49 -8.82
CA PHE A 202 24.99 4.19 -8.62
C PHE A 202 24.59 5.11 -9.78
N ILE A 203 25.27 4.99 -10.96
CA ILE A 203 25.02 5.81 -12.15
C ILE A 203 24.53 4.91 -13.27
N LEU A 204 23.25 5.00 -13.63
CA LEU A 204 22.62 4.16 -14.66
C LEU A 204 22.85 4.71 -16.10
N LEU A 205 24.10 4.96 -16.45
CA LEU A 205 24.46 5.07 -17.87
C LEU A 205 24.45 3.67 -18.51
N PRO A 206 24.11 3.53 -19.80
CA PRO A 206 23.94 2.21 -20.43
C PRO A 206 25.09 1.23 -20.23
N ALA A 207 26.34 1.73 -20.15
CA ALA A 207 27.51 0.87 -19.92
C ALA A 207 27.53 0.31 -18.50
N PHE A 208 27.28 1.15 -17.50
CA PHE A 208 27.23 0.75 -16.08
C PHE A 208 25.99 -0.07 -15.77
N ALA A 209 24.83 0.34 -16.31
CA ALA A 209 23.58 -0.39 -16.14
C ALA A 209 23.66 -1.84 -16.64
N ARG A 210 24.36 -2.09 -17.77
CA ARG A 210 24.57 -3.47 -18.26
C ARG A 210 25.43 -4.31 -17.30
N GLN A 211 26.45 -3.71 -16.70
CA GLN A 211 27.28 -4.39 -15.70
C GLN A 211 26.47 -4.70 -14.44
N ASN A 212 25.80 -3.70 -13.87
CA ASN A 212 24.97 -3.87 -12.66
C ASN A 212 23.85 -4.91 -12.88
N TYR A 213 23.23 -4.92 -14.07
CA TYR A 213 22.21 -5.91 -14.39
C TYR A 213 22.79 -7.33 -14.48
N ALA A 214 23.99 -7.49 -15.02
CA ALA A 214 24.66 -8.79 -15.02
C ALA A 214 24.95 -9.26 -13.58
N GLU A 215 25.43 -8.38 -12.71
CA GLU A 215 25.67 -8.65 -11.29
C GLU A 215 24.35 -9.04 -10.57
N LEU A 216 23.24 -8.33 -10.85
CA LEU A 216 21.92 -8.67 -10.30
C LEU A 216 21.44 -10.06 -10.75
N VAL A 217 21.70 -10.44 -12.01
CA VAL A 217 21.38 -11.79 -12.53
C VAL A 217 22.23 -12.85 -11.84
N GLU A 218 23.52 -12.63 -11.66
CA GLU A 218 24.43 -13.54 -10.96
C GLU A 218 24.02 -13.70 -9.49
N ALA A 219 23.62 -12.63 -8.81
CA ALA A 219 23.17 -12.64 -7.41
C ALA A 219 21.90 -13.47 -7.15
N GLN A 220 21.12 -13.83 -8.21
CA GLN A 220 19.88 -14.60 -8.01
C GLN A 220 20.12 -15.94 -7.31
N ALA A 221 21.27 -16.59 -7.54
CA ALA A 221 21.62 -17.85 -6.87
C ALA A 221 21.78 -17.63 -5.35
N ASP A 222 22.40 -16.54 -4.95
CA ASP A 222 22.57 -16.19 -3.53
C ASP A 222 21.23 -15.82 -2.89
N PHE A 223 20.33 -15.14 -3.62
CA PHE A 223 18.99 -14.81 -3.11
C PHE A 223 18.15 -16.07 -2.88
N VAL A 224 18.21 -17.05 -3.78
CA VAL A 224 17.57 -18.36 -3.57
C VAL A 224 18.18 -19.06 -2.36
N LYS A 225 19.50 -19.11 -2.26
CA LYS A 225 20.19 -19.75 -1.12
C LYS A 225 19.79 -19.10 0.22
N THR A 226 19.76 -17.76 0.31
CA THR A 226 19.32 -17.09 1.56
C THR A 226 17.87 -17.40 1.90
N SER A 227 17.01 -17.61 0.90
CA SER A 227 15.63 -18.04 1.12
C SER A 227 15.54 -19.49 1.60
N GLU A 228 16.37 -20.39 1.09
CA GLU A 228 16.45 -21.80 1.52
C GLU A 228 16.99 -21.96 2.94
N GLU A 229 17.95 -21.11 3.33
CA GLU A 229 18.57 -21.10 4.65
C GLU A 229 17.80 -20.23 5.68
N SER A 230 16.75 -19.56 5.25
CA SER A 230 15.97 -18.66 6.10
C SER A 230 15.27 -19.41 7.23
N ALA A 231 15.44 -18.91 8.46
CA ALA A 231 14.70 -19.41 9.64
C ALA A 231 13.17 -19.18 9.54
N TYR A 232 12.73 -18.33 8.62
CA TYR A 232 11.32 -18.01 8.42
C TYR A 232 10.64 -18.94 7.41
N ASN A 233 11.39 -19.60 6.52
CA ASN A 233 10.89 -20.66 5.67
C ASN A 233 11.05 -22.00 6.38
N SER A 234 10.04 -22.86 6.36
CA SER A 234 10.12 -24.14 7.05
C SER A 234 9.30 -25.22 6.34
N TYR A 235 9.85 -26.42 6.31
CA TYR A 235 9.15 -27.59 5.85
C TYR A 235 8.99 -28.60 6.99
N ILE A 236 7.75 -29.03 7.23
CA ILE A 236 7.40 -30.03 8.22
C ILE A 236 6.77 -31.22 7.48
N LYS A 237 7.45 -32.37 7.50
CA LYS A 237 6.94 -33.60 6.90
C LYS A 237 5.77 -34.12 7.73
N GLY A 238 4.62 -34.30 7.07
CA GLY A 238 3.43 -34.91 7.66
C GLY A 238 3.48 -36.43 7.68
N ARG A 239 2.52 -37.06 8.38
CA ARG A 239 2.35 -38.52 8.37
C ARG A 239 1.83 -39.02 7.04
N ASN A 240 1.08 -38.20 6.31
CA ASN A 240 0.66 -38.46 4.94
C ASN A 240 1.38 -37.54 3.96
N PRO A 241 2.63 -37.83 3.57
CA PRO A 241 3.42 -36.95 2.71
C PRO A 241 2.90 -36.87 1.26
N LYS A 242 1.95 -37.74 0.85
CA LYS A 242 1.27 -37.60 -0.46
C LYS A 242 0.43 -36.34 -0.58
N LYS A 243 0.02 -35.77 0.54
CA LYS A 243 -0.67 -34.49 0.64
C LYS A 243 0.26 -33.45 1.22
N ALA A 244 0.33 -32.31 0.60
CA ALA A 244 1.11 -31.18 1.10
C ALA A 244 0.29 -29.89 1.09
N ILE A 245 0.59 -29.00 2.04
CA ILE A 245 0.08 -27.63 2.09
C ILE A 245 1.26 -26.71 1.91
N VAL A 246 1.18 -25.79 0.95
CA VAL A 246 2.11 -24.68 0.82
C VAL A 246 1.37 -23.41 1.24
N THR A 247 1.91 -22.69 2.20
CA THR A 247 1.22 -21.51 2.78
C THR A 247 2.16 -20.33 2.94
N THR A 248 1.63 -19.11 2.79
CA THR A 248 2.41 -17.88 2.82
C THR A 248 1.76 -16.81 3.70
N GLY A 249 2.59 -15.93 4.26
CA GLY A 249 2.13 -14.76 5.00
C GLY A 249 1.04 -15.09 6.03
N ILE A 250 0.03 -14.24 6.10
CA ILE A 250 -1.07 -14.41 7.07
C ILE A 250 -1.88 -15.70 6.87
N ALA A 251 -1.88 -16.30 5.66
CA ALA A 251 -2.57 -17.54 5.43
C ALA A 251 -2.01 -18.70 6.27
N TYR A 252 -0.72 -18.65 6.64
CA TYR A 252 -0.16 -19.59 7.62
C TYR A 252 -0.82 -19.48 8.98
N ASN A 253 -1.11 -18.26 9.43
CA ASN A 253 -1.80 -18.05 10.71
C ASN A 253 -3.23 -18.63 10.67
N TYR A 254 -3.95 -18.43 9.56
CA TYR A 254 -5.27 -19.03 9.35
C TYR A 254 -5.23 -20.56 9.29
N LEU A 255 -4.19 -21.12 8.66
CA LEU A 255 -3.97 -22.57 8.64
C LEU A 255 -3.82 -23.13 10.06
N MET A 256 -2.99 -22.48 10.89
CA MET A 256 -2.76 -22.92 12.27
C MET A 256 -4.03 -22.84 13.13
N GLU A 257 -4.83 -21.80 12.95
CA GLU A 257 -6.13 -21.66 13.62
C GLU A 257 -7.12 -22.73 13.15
N ALA A 258 -7.22 -22.98 11.85
CA ALA A 258 -8.10 -24.00 11.28
C ALA A 258 -7.71 -25.41 11.76
N MET A 259 -6.40 -25.72 11.77
CA MET A 259 -5.91 -27.01 12.29
C MET A 259 -6.21 -27.19 13.78
N THR A 260 -6.05 -26.14 14.59
CA THR A 260 -6.41 -26.16 16.02
C THR A 260 -7.91 -26.40 16.20
N THR A 261 -8.74 -25.73 15.41
CA THR A 261 -10.19 -25.91 15.41
C THR A 261 -10.58 -27.34 15.09
N LEU A 262 -10.01 -27.94 14.04
CA LEU A 262 -10.24 -29.34 13.69
C LEU A 262 -9.84 -30.31 14.81
N GLN A 263 -8.70 -30.08 15.48
CA GLN A 263 -8.23 -30.90 16.60
C GLN A 263 -9.17 -30.82 17.81
N ASN A 264 -9.64 -29.63 18.18
CA ASN A 264 -10.52 -29.42 19.33
C ASN A 264 -11.91 -30.05 19.13
N HIS A 265 -12.45 -30.02 17.93
CA HIS A 265 -13.73 -30.66 17.62
C HIS A 265 -13.68 -32.19 17.62
N THR A 266 -12.51 -32.80 17.46
CA THR A 266 -12.33 -34.27 17.53
C THR A 266 -12.38 -34.81 18.94
N THR A 267 -12.04 -34.04 19.96
CA THR A 267 -12.07 -34.47 21.37
C THR A 267 -13.48 -34.51 21.97
N GLN A 268 -14.48 -33.87 21.35
CA GLN A 268 -15.81 -33.68 21.94
C GLN A 268 -16.97 -34.51 21.34
N HIS A 269 -16.87 -35.20 20.22
CA HIS A 269 -17.86 -36.13 19.61
C HIS A 269 -17.62 -36.45 18.10
N TYR A 270 -16.52 -35.96 17.50
CA TYR A 270 -16.29 -36.03 16.05
C TYR A 270 -14.96 -36.73 15.65
N SER A 271 -14.59 -37.82 16.33
CA SER A 271 -13.41 -38.64 15.95
C SER A 271 -13.43 -39.10 14.47
N ILE A 272 -14.59 -39.04 13.83
CA ILE A 272 -14.79 -39.38 12.42
C ILE A 272 -14.23 -38.25 11.50
N LEU A 273 -14.22 -36.98 11.93
CA LEU A 273 -13.82 -35.86 11.07
C LEU A 273 -12.31 -35.79 10.79
N LEU A 274 -11.44 -36.16 11.75
CA LEU A 274 -9.99 -36.18 11.52
C LEU A 274 -9.58 -37.27 10.51
N ASN A 275 -10.25 -38.41 10.52
CA ASN A 275 -9.97 -39.50 9.56
C ASN A 275 -10.52 -39.23 8.16
N THR A 276 -11.34 -38.15 7.98
CA THR A 276 -11.98 -37.78 6.71
C THR A 276 -11.44 -36.50 6.12
N THR A 277 -10.61 -35.71 6.85
CA THR A 277 -9.99 -34.51 6.29
C THR A 277 -8.76 -34.87 5.45
N PRO A 278 -8.76 -34.58 4.14
CA PRO A 278 -7.69 -35.00 3.24
C PRO A 278 -6.30 -34.46 3.64
N PHE A 279 -6.24 -33.36 4.35
CA PHE A 279 -5.02 -32.64 4.71
C PHE A 279 -4.66 -32.63 6.20
N SER A 280 -5.36 -33.41 7.06
CA SER A 280 -5.11 -33.42 8.52
C SER A 280 -3.73 -33.87 8.94
N GLU A 281 -3.09 -34.68 8.11
CA GLU A 281 -1.74 -35.22 8.31
C GLU A 281 -0.78 -34.84 7.17
N ALA A 282 -1.13 -33.82 6.39
CA ALA A 282 -0.33 -33.35 5.27
C ALA A 282 1.01 -32.76 5.72
N SER A 283 1.99 -32.81 4.82
CA SER A 283 3.21 -32.04 4.98
C SER A 283 2.89 -30.54 4.84
N VAL A 284 3.62 -29.69 5.56
CA VAL A 284 3.41 -28.23 5.52
C VAL A 284 4.71 -27.54 5.13
N LEU A 285 4.68 -26.78 4.03
CA LEU A 285 5.74 -25.87 3.62
C LEU A 285 5.27 -24.43 3.84
N LYS A 286 5.88 -23.75 4.81
CA LYS A 286 5.69 -22.31 5.05
C LYS A 286 6.70 -21.53 4.24
N ILE A 287 6.24 -20.56 3.46
CA ILE A 287 7.08 -19.64 2.68
C ILE A 287 6.80 -18.21 3.17
N THR A 288 7.83 -17.56 3.67
CA THR A 288 7.79 -16.21 4.22
C THR A 288 8.86 -15.34 3.59
N GLN A 289 9.85 -15.96 2.94
CA GLN A 289 10.90 -15.30 2.19
C GLN A 289 10.98 -15.85 0.77
N TYR A 290 11.08 -14.94 -0.19
CA TYR A 290 11.31 -15.19 -1.61
C TYR A 290 12.71 -14.69 -2.03
N PRO A 291 13.29 -15.22 -3.15
CA PRO A 291 12.68 -16.12 -4.13
C PRO A 291 12.25 -17.46 -3.53
N MET A 292 11.42 -18.21 -4.27
CA MET A 292 10.93 -19.53 -3.85
C MET A 292 12.07 -20.42 -3.35
N PRO A 293 12.00 -21.00 -2.12
CA PRO A 293 13.03 -21.86 -1.55
C PRO A 293 13.02 -23.22 -2.25
N LYS A 294 13.75 -23.32 -3.36
CA LYS A 294 13.73 -24.49 -4.25
C LYS A 294 14.06 -25.79 -3.53
N ALA A 295 15.07 -25.80 -2.68
CA ALA A 295 15.48 -27.02 -1.95
C ALA A 295 14.35 -27.55 -1.04
N LEU A 296 13.55 -26.67 -0.40
CA LEU A 296 12.42 -27.09 0.42
C LEU A 296 11.27 -27.64 -0.44
N VAL A 297 11.04 -27.07 -1.62
CA VAL A 297 10.07 -27.59 -2.59
C VAL A 297 10.53 -28.97 -3.11
N ASP A 298 11.80 -29.11 -3.48
CA ASP A 298 12.36 -30.39 -3.95
C ASP A 298 12.27 -31.48 -2.86
N GLN A 299 12.52 -31.13 -1.59
CA GLN A 299 12.37 -32.03 -0.46
C GLN A 299 10.91 -32.49 -0.29
N MET A 300 9.93 -31.57 -0.38
CA MET A 300 8.51 -31.92 -0.32
C MET A 300 8.12 -32.89 -1.44
N VAL A 301 8.61 -32.68 -2.65
CA VAL A 301 8.40 -33.58 -3.79
C VAL A 301 9.08 -34.95 -3.56
N ALA A 302 10.33 -34.96 -3.09
CA ALA A 302 11.09 -36.18 -2.81
C ALA A 302 10.47 -37.05 -1.68
N ASP A 303 9.80 -36.40 -0.73
CA ASP A 303 9.04 -37.06 0.32
C ASP A 303 7.73 -37.70 -0.17
N GLY A 304 7.35 -37.48 -1.43
CA GLY A 304 6.27 -38.18 -2.13
C GLY A 304 4.98 -37.38 -2.29
N ALA A 305 5.02 -36.07 -2.34
CA ALA A 305 3.84 -35.24 -2.58
C ALA A 305 3.20 -35.56 -3.95
N GLU A 306 1.93 -35.92 -3.94
CA GLU A 306 1.09 -36.20 -5.11
C GLU A 306 0.06 -35.09 -5.34
N GLU A 307 -0.33 -34.38 -4.27
CA GLU A 307 -1.27 -33.27 -4.29
C GLU A 307 -0.81 -32.15 -3.34
N ILE A 308 -0.81 -30.93 -3.84
CA ILE A 308 -0.40 -29.72 -3.10
C ILE A 308 -1.59 -28.76 -3.05
N LEU A 309 -1.99 -28.33 -1.84
CA LEU A 309 -2.94 -27.24 -1.63
C LEU A 309 -2.17 -25.97 -1.29
N VAL A 310 -2.27 -24.94 -2.14
CA VAL A 310 -1.60 -23.66 -1.96
C VAL A 310 -2.55 -22.68 -1.27
N MET A 311 -2.13 -22.19 -0.10
CA MET A 311 -2.86 -21.20 0.71
C MET A 311 -2.07 -19.89 0.73
N GLU A 312 -2.48 -18.96 -0.11
CA GLU A 312 -1.90 -17.62 -0.23
C GLU A 312 -2.97 -16.56 -0.35
N GLU A 313 -2.72 -15.38 0.23
CA GLU A 313 -3.63 -14.23 0.13
C GLU A 313 -3.16 -13.27 -0.95
N GLY A 314 -4.09 -12.79 -1.79
CA GLY A 314 -3.82 -11.99 -2.98
C GLY A 314 -3.88 -12.81 -4.26
N GLN A 315 -2.99 -12.56 -5.20
CA GLN A 315 -2.92 -13.30 -6.47
C GLN A 315 -2.27 -14.67 -6.28
N PRO A 316 -2.52 -15.67 -7.16
CA PRO A 316 -1.96 -17.00 -7.05
C PRO A 316 -0.48 -17.08 -7.50
N VAL A 317 0.40 -16.31 -6.85
CA VAL A 317 1.83 -16.18 -7.21
C VAL A 317 2.59 -17.48 -6.96
N VAL A 318 2.40 -18.04 -5.76
CA VAL A 318 3.08 -19.30 -5.38
C VAL A 318 2.48 -20.48 -6.14
N GLU A 319 1.16 -20.51 -6.32
CA GLU A 319 0.50 -21.54 -7.11
C GLU A 319 1.00 -21.56 -8.57
N GLU A 320 1.18 -20.39 -9.19
CA GLU A 320 1.75 -20.26 -10.54
C GLU A 320 3.23 -20.70 -10.59
N LEU A 321 4.05 -20.28 -9.62
CA LEU A 321 5.47 -20.63 -9.58
C LEU A 321 5.68 -22.14 -9.39
N LEU A 322 4.90 -22.79 -8.52
CA LEU A 322 4.98 -24.23 -8.28
C LEU A 322 4.68 -25.04 -9.54
N ARG A 323 3.78 -24.57 -10.42
CA ARG A 323 3.50 -25.26 -11.70
C ARG A 323 4.71 -25.36 -12.62
N GLY A 324 5.68 -24.45 -12.47
CA GLY A 324 6.96 -24.51 -13.20
C GLY A 324 8.09 -25.21 -12.43
N MET A 325 7.88 -25.57 -11.16
CA MET A 325 8.93 -26.10 -10.29
C MET A 325 8.75 -27.59 -9.96
N VAL A 326 7.51 -28.10 -9.96
CA VAL A 326 7.21 -29.49 -9.61
C VAL A 326 6.79 -30.28 -10.85
N PRO A 327 6.95 -31.62 -10.83
CA PRO A 327 6.47 -32.49 -11.91
C PRO A 327 4.99 -32.31 -12.21
N SER A 328 4.62 -32.34 -13.48
CA SER A 328 3.23 -32.17 -13.95
C SER A 328 2.25 -33.23 -13.46
N SER A 329 2.77 -34.36 -12.92
CA SER A 329 1.97 -35.41 -12.29
C SER A 329 1.44 -35.03 -10.91
N ILE A 330 1.98 -34.00 -10.28
CA ILE A 330 1.53 -33.48 -8.98
C ILE A 330 0.35 -32.55 -9.18
N ALA A 331 -0.78 -32.83 -8.55
CA ALA A 331 -1.96 -31.99 -8.59
C ALA A 331 -1.75 -30.74 -7.72
N ILE A 332 -1.84 -29.54 -8.30
CA ILE A 332 -1.76 -28.27 -7.57
C ILE A 332 -3.15 -27.67 -7.49
N LYS A 333 -3.62 -27.42 -6.27
CA LYS A 333 -4.90 -26.85 -5.92
C LYS A 333 -4.71 -25.51 -5.20
N GLY A 334 -5.66 -24.59 -5.33
CA GLY A 334 -5.60 -23.30 -4.68
C GLY A 334 -6.62 -22.31 -5.26
N ARG A 335 -6.21 -21.08 -5.46
CA ARG A 335 -7.06 -20.01 -6.00
C ARG A 335 -7.38 -20.20 -7.49
N MET A 336 -6.47 -20.78 -8.28
CA MET A 336 -6.69 -21.01 -9.72
C MET A 336 -7.65 -22.16 -9.98
N THR A 337 -7.75 -23.12 -9.07
CA THR A 337 -8.61 -24.29 -9.20
C THR A 337 -9.96 -24.14 -8.51
N GLY A 338 -10.14 -23.05 -7.73
CA GLY A 338 -11.39 -22.76 -7.01
C GLY A 338 -11.48 -23.49 -5.66
N ASP A 339 -10.43 -24.19 -5.21
CA ASP A 339 -10.38 -24.77 -3.87
C ASP A 339 -10.29 -23.67 -2.78
N LEU A 340 -9.79 -22.49 -3.16
CA LEU A 340 -9.86 -21.24 -2.38
C LEU A 340 -10.49 -20.13 -3.23
N PRO A 341 -11.11 -19.09 -2.60
CA PRO A 341 -11.68 -17.96 -3.34
C PRO A 341 -10.65 -17.31 -4.27
N ARG A 342 -11.02 -17.06 -5.55
CA ARG A 342 -10.10 -16.47 -6.54
C ARG A 342 -9.68 -15.04 -6.22
N MET A 343 -10.51 -14.28 -5.51
CA MET A 343 -10.33 -12.87 -5.17
C MET A 343 -10.63 -12.62 -3.71
N GLY A 344 -10.16 -11.49 -3.19
CA GLY A 344 -10.42 -11.04 -1.84
C GLY A 344 -9.53 -11.70 -0.77
N GLU A 345 -9.73 -11.27 0.47
CA GLU A 345 -9.00 -11.79 1.62
C GLU A 345 -9.42 -13.22 1.97
N LEU A 346 -8.49 -13.96 2.55
CA LEU A 346 -8.79 -15.22 3.20
C LEU A 346 -9.27 -15.00 4.64
N THR A 347 -9.96 -15.99 5.18
CA THR A 347 -10.36 -16.04 6.59
C THR A 347 -10.07 -17.44 7.14
N PRO A 348 -10.01 -17.62 8.48
CA PRO A 348 -9.93 -18.95 9.07
C PRO A 348 -11.03 -19.90 8.57
N ASP A 349 -12.25 -19.39 8.35
CA ASP A 349 -13.37 -20.19 7.84
C ASP A 349 -13.14 -20.66 6.40
N THR A 350 -12.63 -19.79 5.50
CA THR A 350 -12.34 -20.17 4.12
C THR A 350 -11.23 -21.21 4.04
N VAL A 351 -10.21 -21.09 4.90
CA VAL A 351 -9.11 -22.07 5.01
C VAL A 351 -9.63 -23.37 5.60
N LEU A 352 -10.45 -23.33 6.66
CA LEU A 352 -11.07 -24.50 7.24
C LEU A 352 -11.93 -25.28 6.23
N HIS A 353 -12.71 -24.55 5.42
CA HIS A 353 -13.52 -25.15 4.36
C HIS A 353 -12.66 -25.84 3.29
N ALA A 354 -11.55 -25.20 2.88
CA ALA A 354 -10.61 -25.81 1.93
C ALA A 354 -9.95 -27.11 2.48
N LEU A 355 -9.66 -27.14 3.79
CA LEU A 355 -9.13 -28.34 4.46
C LEU A 355 -10.17 -29.43 4.63
N SER A 356 -11.42 -29.08 4.91
CA SER A 356 -12.53 -29.98 5.23
C SER A 356 -13.85 -29.46 4.63
N PRO A 357 -14.09 -29.68 3.32
CA PRO A 357 -15.28 -29.17 2.62
C PRO A 357 -16.62 -29.62 3.24
N ASN A 358 -16.63 -30.77 3.92
CA ASN A 358 -17.82 -31.34 4.55
C ASN A 358 -17.90 -31.03 6.05
N SER A 359 -17.08 -30.11 6.55
CA SER A 359 -17.13 -29.73 7.97
C SER A 359 -18.46 -29.07 8.29
N PRO A 360 -19.14 -29.47 9.37
CA PRO A 360 -20.36 -28.82 9.85
C PRO A 360 -20.05 -27.49 10.58
N ILE A 361 -18.77 -27.13 10.68
CA ILE A 361 -18.35 -25.89 11.34
C ILE A 361 -18.73 -24.73 10.43
N THR A 362 -19.64 -23.90 10.89
CA THR A 362 -20.09 -22.71 10.20
C THR A 362 -19.67 -21.46 10.97
N SER A 363 -19.39 -20.39 10.23
CA SER A 363 -19.15 -19.08 10.83
C SER A 363 -20.37 -18.63 11.66
N THR A 364 -20.11 -17.88 12.73
CA THR A 364 -21.19 -17.23 13.48
C THR A 364 -21.92 -16.26 12.56
N PRO A 365 -23.24 -16.37 12.40
CA PRO A 365 -23.99 -15.46 11.54
C PRO A 365 -23.86 -14.02 12.04
N VAL A 366 -23.73 -13.10 11.08
CA VAL A 366 -23.65 -11.66 11.39
C VAL A 366 -24.98 -11.26 12.06
N PRO A 367 -24.96 -10.68 13.29
CA PRO A 367 -26.17 -10.24 13.94
C PRO A 367 -26.93 -9.18 13.13
N GLU A 368 -28.26 -9.25 13.07
CA GLU A 368 -29.10 -8.31 12.30
C GLU A 368 -28.94 -6.84 12.75
N ILE A 369 -28.48 -6.60 13.97
CA ILE A 369 -28.19 -5.25 14.47
C ILE A 369 -27.02 -4.57 13.73
N ILE A 370 -26.19 -5.34 13.02
CA ILE A 370 -25.08 -4.80 12.24
C ILE A 370 -25.61 -4.30 10.89
N VAL A 371 -25.66 -2.98 10.76
CA VAL A 371 -26.07 -2.31 9.53
C VAL A 371 -24.88 -1.86 8.71
N SER A 372 -25.01 -1.94 7.38
CA SER A 372 -24.01 -1.41 6.45
C SER A 372 -23.84 0.10 6.65
N ARG A 373 -22.59 0.58 6.63
CA ARG A 373 -22.24 2.00 6.69
C ARG A 373 -21.45 2.39 5.44
N PRO A 374 -22.12 2.54 4.29
CA PRO A 374 -21.42 2.93 3.07
C PRO A 374 -20.71 4.28 3.26
N PRO A 375 -19.54 4.49 2.64
CA PRO A 375 -18.85 5.76 2.71
C PRO A 375 -19.71 6.87 2.13
N ALA A 376 -19.68 8.05 2.77
CA ALA A 376 -20.42 9.23 2.32
C ALA A 376 -19.68 10.50 2.70
N LEU A 377 -19.90 11.59 1.94
CA LEU A 377 -19.41 12.90 2.31
C LEU A 377 -19.99 13.35 3.66
N CYS A 378 -19.12 13.79 4.56
CA CYS A 378 -19.50 14.24 5.90
C CYS A 378 -20.56 15.34 5.84
N GLN A 379 -21.50 15.38 6.79
CA GLN A 379 -22.46 16.48 6.90
C GLN A 379 -21.73 17.80 7.20
N GLY A 380 -22.03 18.85 6.41
CA GLY A 380 -21.37 20.15 6.49
C GLY A 380 -19.97 20.21 5.87
N CYS A 381 -19.56 19.19 5.12
CA CYS A 381 -18.31 19.20 4.36
C CYS A 381 -18.38 20.18 3.19
N GLY A 382 -17.30 20.94 2.94
CA GLY A 382 -17.23 21.88 1.80
C GLY A 382 -17.39 21.22 0.43
N HIS A 383 -16.99 19.95 0.29
CA HIS A 383 -17.19 19.22 -0.96
C HIS A 383 -18.68 19.09 -1.35
N ARG A 384 -19.59 19.03 -0.37
CA ARG A 384 -21.05 18.96 -0.64
C ARG A 384 -21.57 20.24 -1.30
N ASP A 385 -21.18 21.40 -0.75
CA ASP A 385 -21.60 22.70 -1.27
C ASP A 385 -20.96 22.97 -2.65
N MET A 386 -19.71 22.55 -2.84
CA MET A 386 -19.03 22.61 -4.15
C MET A 386 -19.75 21.76 -5.20
N TYR A 387 -20.08 20.49 -4.88
CA TYR A 387 -20.79 19.62 -5.84
C TYR A 387 -22.22 20.10 -6.13
N ALA A 388 -22.90 20.70 -5.17
CA ALA A 388 -24.20 21.28 -5.42
C ALA A 388 -24.11 22.40 -6.48
N ALA A 389 -23.15 23.32 -6.34
CA ALA A 389 -22.92 24.39 -7.32
C ALA A 389 -22.48 23.84 -8.69
N LEU A 390 -21.53 22.87 -8.69
CA LEU A 390 -20.99 22.27 -9.91
C LEU A 390 -22.09 21.54 -10.71
N ASN A 391 -22.92 20.75 -10.04
CA ASN A 391 -24.00 20.02 -10.70
C ASN A 391 -25.05 20.94 -11.32
N GLU A 392 -25.41 22.06 -10.63
CA GLU A 392 -26.34 23.03 -11.18
C GLU A 392 -25.78 23.66 -12.46
N VAL A 393 -24.51 24.11 -12.45
CA VAL A 393 -23.90 24.70 -13.65
C VAL A 393 -23.66 23.67 -14.75
N ALA A 394 -23.22 22.45 -14.39
CA ALA A 394 -23.07 21.38 -15.37
C ALA A 394 -24.38 21.01 -16.07
N ALA A 395 -25.50 21.06 -15.35
CA ALA A 395 -26.82 20.80 -15.91
C ALA A 395 -27.32 21.86 -16.93
N GLU A 396 -26.68 23.04 -16.97
CA GLU A 396 -26.93 24.06 -17.99
C GLU A 396 -26.37 23.65 -19.38
N HIS A 397 -25.55 22.59 -19.43
CA HIS A 397 -24.86 22.11 -20.62
C HIS A 397 -25.17 20.60 -20.84
N GLU A 398 -25.81 20.26 -21.98
CA GLU A 398 -26.26 18.90 -22.29
C GLU A 398 -25.14 17.85 -22.20
N ASN A 399 -23.91 18.21 -22.55
CA ASN A 399 -22.78 17.31 -22.66
C ASN A 399 -21.71 17.48 -21.59
N ALA A 400 -21.96 18.26 -20.53
CA ALA A 400 -20.95 18.47 -19.47
C ALA A 400 -20.44 17.13 -18.89
N LYS A 401 -19.11 17.04 -18.70
CA LYS A 401 -18.48 15.89 -18.06
C LYS A 401 -17.57 16.33 -16.92
N ILE A 402 -17.64 15.58 -15.82
CA ILE A 402 -16.86 15.83 -14.61
C ILE A 402 -15.98 14.61 -14.34
N PHE A 403 -14.68 14.80 -14.36
CA PHE A 403 -13.68 13.78 -14.07
C PHE A 403 -13.16 13.97 -12.65
N GLY A 404 -13.14 12.92 -11.86
CA GLY A 404 -12.58 12.88 -10.53
C GLY A 404 -11.34 12.00 -10.44
N ASP A 405 -10.68 12.05 -9.33
CA ASP A 405 -9.64 11.11 -8.94
C ASP A 405 -9.77 10.74 -7.45
N ILE A 406 -8.74 10.20 -6.80
CA ILE A 406 -8.85 9.54 -5.51
C ILE A 406 -8.66 10.53 -4.35
N GLY A 407 -9.71 10.71 -3.56
CA GLY A 407 -9.74 11.50 -2.33
C GLY A 407 -11.15 11.54 -1.73
N CYS A 408 -11.38 12.32 -0.67
CA CYS A 408 -12.72 12.45 -0.07
C CYS A 408 -13.76 12.93 -1.09
N TYR A 409 -13.36 13.80 -2.02
CA TYR A 409 -14.21 14.33 -3.08
C TYR A 409 -14.68 13.26 -4.07
N THR A 410 -13.99 12.13 -4.21
CA THR A 410 -14.46 10.99 -5.04
C THR A 410 -15.85 10.50 -4.61
N LEU A 411 -16.20 10.68 -3.34
CA LEU A 411 -17.54 10.35 -2.82
C LEU A 411 -18.67 11.21 -3.42
N GLY A 412 -18.33 12.25 -4.18
CA GLY A 412 -19.27 12.97 -5.03
C GLY A 412 -19.85 12.13 -6.18
N ALA A 413 -19.27 10.97 -6.49
CA ALA A 413 -19.83 9.98 -7.39
C ALA A 413 -21.10 9.31 -6.83
N LEU A 414 -21.28 9.33 -5.52
CA LEU A 414 -22.41 8.70 -4.83
C LEU A 414 -23.57 9.67 -4.59
N ALA A 415 -24.71 9.10 -4.19
CA ALA A 415 -25.88 9.89 -3.80
C ALA A 415 -25.53 10.90 -2.68
N PRO A 416 -26.11 12.11 -2.70
CA PRO A 416 -27.12 12.62 -3.64
C PRO A 416 -26.55 13.31 -4.87
N PHE A 417 -25.22 13.38 -5.06
CA PHE A 417 -24.60 14.23 -6.08
C PHE A 417 -24.50 13.55 -7.45
N HIS A 418 -24.06 12.28 -7.51
CA HIS A 418 -23.83 11.56 -8.77
C HIS A 418 -23.05 12.39 -9.80
N ALA A 419 -22.07 13.18 -9.31
CA ALA A 419 -21.43 14.21 -10.12
C ALA A 419 -20.31 13.67 -11.01
N ILE A 420 -19.58 12.63 -10.57
CA ILE A 420 -18.35 12.16 -11.23
C ILE A 420 -18.71 11.11 -12.29
N HIS A 421 -18.18 11.29 -13.51
CA HIS A 421 -18.37 10.40 -14.65
C HIS A 421 -17.25 9.37 -14.82
N ALA A 422 -16.02 9.68 -14.37
CA ALA A 422 -14.89 8.75 -14.36
C ALA A 422 -13.94 9.08 -13.21
N CYS A 423 -13.34 8.03 -12.65
CA CYS A 423 -12.33 8.12 -11.58
C CYS A 423 -11.41 6.91 -11.71
N VAL A 424 -10.08 7.11 -11.76
CA VAL A 424 -9.10 6.04 -11.98
C VAL A 424 -8.07 6.00 -10.86
N GLU A 425 -7.18 7.02 -10.78
CA GLU A 425 -6.07 7.05 -9.83
C GLU A 425 -5.78 8.48 -9.40
N MET A 426 -4.89 8.67 -8.42
CA MET A 426 -4.57 10.00 -7.88
C MET A 426 -3.94 10.91 -8.94
N GLY A 427 -4.58 12.06 -9.21
CA GLY A 427 -4.13 13.07 -10.17
C GLY A 427 -4.68 12.93 -11.58
N ALA A 428 -5.34 11.81 -11.90
CA ALA A 428 -5.84 11.53 -13.24
C ALA A 428 -6.98 12.44 -13.69
N SER A 429 -7.71 13.10 -12.77
CA SER A 429 -8.87 13.95 -13.09
C SER A 429 -8.53 15.01 -14.12
N ILE A 430 -7.41 15.72 -13.95
CA ILE A 430 -7.00 16.83 -14.83
C ILE A 430 -6.68 16.32 -16.24
N THR A 431 -5.86 15.27 -16.34
CA THR A 431 -5.45 14.74 -17.66
C THR A 431 -6.59 13.99 -18.36
N MET A 432 -7.49 13.33 -17.64
CA MET A 432 -8.70 12.77 -18.24
C MET A 432 -9.64 13.85 -18.78
N ALA A 433 -9.84 14.94 -18.01
CA ALA A 433 -10.61 16.09 -18.48
C ALA A 433 -9.99 16.74 -19.72
N LYS A 434 -8.64 16.85 -19.74
CA LYS A 434 -7.89 17.32 -20.91
C LYS A 434 -8.12 16.40 -22.12
N GLY A 435 -7.92 15.10 -21.96
CA GLY A 435 -8.13 14.13 -23.05
C GLY A 435 -9.57 14.16 -23.60
N ALA A 436 -10.55 14.38 -22.73
CA ALA A 436 -11.94 14.57 -23.16
C ALA A 436 -12.11 15.89 -23.93
N ALA A 437 -11.51 16.99 -23.48
CA ALA A 437 -11.52 18.27 -24.17
C ALA A 437 -10.83 18.18 -25.54
N ASP A 438 -9.71 17.46 -25.65
CA ASP A 438 -9.00 17.18 -26.90
C ASP A 438 -9.90 16.38 -27.88
N ALA A 439 -10.78 15.53 -27.37
CA ALA A 439 -11.79 14.82 -28.15
C ALA A 439 -13.01 15.68 -28.56
N GLY A 440 -13.05 16.95 -28.15
CA GLY A 440 -14.15 17.87 -28.43
C GLY A 440 -15.23 17.94 -27.35
N GLN A 441 -15.01 17.31 -26.18
CA GLN A 441 -15.93 17.39 -25.04
C GLN A 441 -15.96 18.79 -24.45
N TYR A 442 -17.14 19.36 -24.25
CA TYR A 442 -17.30 20.70 -23.67
C TYR A 442 -18.65 20.87 -22.96
N PRO A 443 -18.66 21.46 -21.75
CA PRO A 443 -17.50 21.75 -20.90
C PRO A 443 -16.92 20.45 -20.30
N SER A 444 -15.61 20.49 -19.99
CA SER A 444 -14.88 19.43 -19.33
C SER A 444 -14.35 19.91 -17.98
N PHE A 445 -14.75 19.25 -16.90
CA PHE A 445 -14.37 19.60 -15.54
C PHE A 445 -13.47 18.54 -14.94
N ALA A 446 -12.44 18.97 -14.20
CA ALA A 446 -11.64 18.09 -13.32
C ALA A 446 -11.91 18.49 -11.86
N VAL A 447 -12.10 17.49 -10.98
CA VAL A 447 -12.21 17.70 -9.55
C VAL A 447 -11.08 16.94 -8.86
N ILE A 448 -10.25 17.66 -8.11
CA ILE A 448 -9.06 17.14 -7.44
C ILE A 448 -8.94 17.72 -6.02
N GLY A 449 -8.35 16.97 -5.08
CA GLY A 449 -8.04 17.48 -3.73
C GLY A 449 -6.69 18.20 -3.68
N ASP A 450 -6.48 19.01 -2.66
CA ASP A 450 -5.24 19.77 -2.41
C ASP A 450 -4.00 18.86 -2.30
N SER A 451 -4.09 17.76 -1.56
CA SER A 451 -3.02 16.79 -1.41
C SER A 451 -2.76 16.02 -2.72
N THR A 452 -3.82 15.58 -3.40
CA THR A 452 -3.74 14.89 -4.69
C THR A 452 -3.21 15.81 -5.80
N PHE A 453 -3.53 17.10 -5.74
CA PHE A 453 -2.97 18.09 -6.67
C PHE A 453 -1.45 18.15 -6.57
N THR A 454 -0.90 18.21 -5.36
CA THR A 454 0.57 18.19 -5.17
C THR A 454 1.19 16.80 -5.38
N HIS A 455 0.42 15.73 -5.24
CA HIS A 455 0.88 14.36 -5.52
C HIS A 455 1.19 14.16 -7.01
N SER A 456 0.23 14.45 -7.89
CA SER A 456 0.36 14.19 -9.35
C SER A 456 -0.37 15.21 -10.22
N GLY A 457 -1.22 16.09 -9.66
CA GLY A 457 -2.05 17.01 -10.45
C GLY A 457 -1.27 18.16 -11.10
N ILE A 458 -0.14 18.58 -10.52
CA ILE A 458 0.67 19.72 -11.02
C ILE A 458 1.15 19.45 -12.45
N THR A 459 1.65 18.24 -12.72
CA THR A 459 2.11 17.85 -14.06
C THR A 459 0.97 17.81 -15.07
N GLY A 460 -0.21 17.34 -14.65
CA GLY A 460 -1.42 17.35 -15.48
C GLY A 460 -1.88 18.77 -15.82
N LEU A 461 -1.81 19.70 -14.86
CA LEU A 461 -2.15 21.10 -15.10
C LEU A 461 -1.16 21.76 -16.06
N LEU A 462 0.14 21.50 -15.91
CA LEU A 462 1.16 22.01 -16.83
C LEU A 462 0.92 21.50 -18.27
N ASP A 463 0.50 20.25 -18.43
CA ASP A 463 0.16 19.70 -19.75
C ASP A 463 -1.10 20.36 -20.35
N CYS A 464 -2.11 20.70 -19.52
CA CYS A 464 -3.26 21.49 -19.94
C CYS A 464 -2.84 22.90 -20.43
N VAL A 465 -1.96 23.57 -19.69
CA VAL A 465 -1.42 24.88 -20.07
C VAL A 465 -0.66 24.81 -21.38
N ASN A 466 0.25 23.85 -21.53
CA ASN A 466 1.04 23.68 -22.75
C ASN A 466 0.19 23.45 -24.01
N SER A 467 -0.95 22.79 -23.87
CA SER A 467 -1.89 22.51 -24.97
C SER A 467 -3.05 23.50 -25.07
N GLN A 468 -3.14 24.49 -24.15
CA GLN A 468 -4.28 25.43 -24.05
C GLN A 468 -5.64 24.71 -24.01
N ALA A 469 -5.71 23.63 -23.26
CA ALA A 469 -6.88 22.79 -23.15
C ALA A 469 -8.05 23.52 -22.45
N ASN A 470 -9.26 23.42 -23.00
CA ASN A 470 -10.47 24.00 -22.38
C ASN A 470 -10.95 23.10 -21.23
N VAL A 471 -10.32 23.24 -20.07
CA VAL A 471 -10.62 22.48 -18.86
C VAL A 471 -10.80 23.40 -17.68
N VAL A 472 -11.86 23.21 -16.91
CA VAL A 472 -12.07 23.87 -15.63
C VAL A 472 -11.65 22.92 -14.52
N VAL A 473 -10.56 23.26 -13.82
CA VAL A 473 -10.00 22.46 -12.71
C VAL A 473 -10.52 22.98 -11.37
N LEU A 474 -11.27 22.16 -10.64
CA LEU A 474 -11.75 22.46 -9.29
C LEU A 474 -10.84 21.78 -8.27
N ILE A 475 -10.05 22.57 -7.54
CA ILE A 475 -9.20 22.07 -6.46
C ILE A 475 -9.95 22.18 -5.14
N SER A 476 -10.34 21.05 -4.58
CA SER A 476 -11.00 20.95 -3.27
C SER A 476 -9.96 21.07 -2.15
N ASP A 477 -9.64 22.32 -1.76
CA ASP A 477 -8.64 22.62 -0.74
C ASP A 477 -9.27 22.54 0.67
N ASN A 478 -9.06 21.39 1.32
CA ASN A 478 -9.53 21.16 2.69
C ASN A 478 -8.41 21.22 3.73
N LEU A 479 -7.22 21.66 3.33
CA LEU A 479 -6.01 21.86 4.15
C LEU A 479 -5.46 20.57 4.80
N THR A 480 -5.78 19.40 4.24
CA THR A 480 -5.36 18.13 4.86
C THR A 480 -5.55 16.93 3.93
N THR A 481 -4.76 15.87 4.13
CA THR A 481 -5.01 14.54 3.53
C THR A 481 -6.10 13.83 4.35
N GLY A 482 -7.36 14.08 4.00
CA GLY A 482 -8.51 13.77 4.87
C GLY A 482 -8.83 12.29 5.04
N MET A 483 -8.68 11.46 4.00
CA MET A 483 -9.10 10.04 4.02
C MET A 483 -8.23 9.15 4.92
N THR A 484 -6.96 9.46 5.05
CA THR A 484 -5.96 8.63 5.73
C THR A 484 -5.71 9.02 7.18
N GLY A 485 -6.45 10.01 7.71
CA GLY A 485 -6.35 10.39 9.11
C GLY A 485 -6.15 11.89 9.36
N GLY A 486 -5.93 12.70 8.33
CA GLY A 486 -5.80 14.15 8.45
C GLY A 486 -4.34 14.61 8.59
N GLN A 487 -3.45 14.01 7.82
CA GLN A 487 -2.04 14.42 7.71
C GLN A 487 -1.94 15.77 7.00
N ASP A 488 -0.82 16.47 7.19
CA ASP A 488 -0.57 17.77 6.55
C ASP A 488 -0.55 17.64 5.02
N SER A 489 -1.23 18.56 4.34
CA SER A 489 -1.18 18.67 2.88
C SER A 489 -0.02 19.56 2.45
N ALA A 490 0.80 19.07 1.50
CA ALA A 490 1.92 19.81 0.94
C ALA A 490 1.46 21.07 0.16
N GLY A 491 0.20 21.08 -0.31
CA GLY A 491 -0.42 22.19 -1.03
C GLY A 491 -0.87 23.37 -0.17
N THR A 492 -0.94 23.20 1.16
CA THR A 492 -1.48 24.22 2.06
C THR A 492 -0.77 25.57 1.90
N GLY A 493 -1.53 26.61 1.52
CA GLY A 493 -1.05 27.98 1.32
C GLY A 493 -0.16 28.20 0.09
N ARG A 494 -0.13 27.25 -0.86
CA ARG A 494 0.75 27.31 -2.05
C ARG A 494 0.03 27.10 -3.37
N ILE A 495 -1.22 26.63 -3.36
CA ILE A 495 -1.94 26.15 -4.54
C ILE A 495 -2.02 27.23 -5.62
N GLU A 496 -2.44 28.46 -5.29
CA GLU A 496 -2.58 29.57 -6.24
C GLU A 496 -1.24 29.91 -6.89
N ALA A 497 -0.19 30.06 -6.07
CA ALA A 497 1.15 30.36 -6.56
C ALA A 497 1.67 29.25 -7.50
N ILE A 498 1.37 27.99 -7.21
CA ILE A 498 1.73 26.85 -8.08
C ILE A 498 0.96 26.95 -9.40
N CYS A 499 -0.35 27.20 -9.37
CA CYS A 499 -1.17 27.32 -10.58
C CYS A 499 -0.70 28.46 -11.49
N GLU A 500 -0.40 29.63 -10.91
CA GLU A 500 0.18 30.77 -11.65
C GLU A 500 1.58 30.43 -12.20
N ALA A 501 2.43 29.79 -11.40
CA ALA A 501 3.80 29.44 -11.80
C ALA A 501 3.86 28.42 -12.95
N VAL A 502 2.90 27.51 -13.07
CA VAL A 502 2.83 26.59 -14.20
C VAL A 502 2.20 27.22 -15.44
N GLY A 503 1.69 28.46 -15.35
CA GLY A 503 1.26 29.26 -16.48
C GLY A 503 -0.26 29.41 -16.66
N VAL A 504 -1.06 29.08 -15.65
CA VAL A 504 -2.47 29.48 -15.65
C VAL A 504 -2.56 31.00 -15.50
N GLU A 505 -3.35 31.67 -16.35
CA GLU A 505 -3.53 33.13 -16.26
C GLU A 505 -4.10 33.50 -14.89
N LYS A 506 -3.54 34.53 -14.26
CA LYS A 506 -3.84 34.91 -12.88
C LYS A 506 -5.32 35.20 -12.65
N GLU A 507 -5.99 35.83 -13.63
CA GLU A 507 -7.41 36.15 -13.60
C GLU A 507 -8.29 34.88 -13.61
N HIS A 508 -7.74 33.74 -14.05
CA HIS A 508 -8.38 32.44 -14.12
C HIS A 508 -7.93 31.49 -13.02
N VAL A 509 -7.23 31.97 -11.98
CA VAL A 509 -6.99 31.28 -10.70
C VAL A 509 -7.91 31.90 -9.66
N ARG A 510 -9.07 31.32 -9.47
CA ARG A 510 -10.15 31.86 -8.62
C ARG A 510 -10.21 31.11 -7.29
N VAL A 511 -10.38 31.85 -6.19
CA VAL A 511 -10.54 31.24 -4.87
C VAL A 511 -11.97 31.46 -4.37
N VAL A 512 -12.64 30.38 -3.96
CA VAL A 512 -14.00 30.42 -3.43
C VAL A 512 -14.09 29.71 -2.09
N VAL A 513 -15.06 30.12 -1.27
CA VAL A 513 -15.36 29.44 0.00
C VAL A 513 -16.68 28.69 -0.14
N PRO A 514 -16.69 27.35 -0.23
CA PRO A 514 -17.89 26.57 -0.45
C PRO A 514 -18.77 26.52 0.80
N LEU A 515 -19.67 27.49 0.87
CA LEU A 515 -20.70 27.66 1.91
C LEU A 515 -22.06 27.94 1.24
N PRO A 516 -23.18 27.51 1.85
CA PRO A 516 -24.52 27.77 1.29
C PRO A 516 -24.80 29.24 0.96
N LYS A 517 -24.28 30.17 1.76
CA LYS A 517 -24.47 31.61 1.54
C LYS A 517 -23.73 32.18 0.32
N ASN A 518 -22.69 31.48 -0.17
CA ASN A 518 -21.86 31.87 -1.31
C ASN A 518 -22.23 31.14 -2.59
N MET A 519 -23.31 30.37 -2.59
CA MET A 519 -23.68 29.45 -3.69
C MET A 519 -23.82 30.18 -5.03
N GLU A 520 -24.49 31.34 -5.05
CA GLU A 520 -24.69 32.10 -6.29
C GLU A 520 -23.39 32.68 -6.84
N GLU A 521 -22.50 33.16 -5.98
CA GLU A 521 -21.16 33.61 -6.37
C GLU A 521 -20.35 32.46 -6.99
N ILE A 522 -20.35 31.30 -6.37
CA ILE A 522 -19.64 30.11 -6.87
C ILE A 522 -20.16 29.70 -8.24
N LYS A 523 -21.47 29.63 -8.42
CA LYS A 523 -22.09 29.33 -9.72
C LYS A 523 -21.74 30.36 -10.79
N GLN A 524 -21.72 31.65 -10.43
CA GLN A 524 -21.32 32.69 -11.37
C GLN A 524 -19.87 32.53 -11.82
N ILE A 525 -18.93 32.27 -10.89
CA ILE A 525 -17.52 32.00 -11.21
C ILE A 525 -17.39 30.78 -12.09
N LEU A 526 -18.12 29.68 -11.79
CA LEU A 526 -18.12 28.47 -12.63
C LEU A 526 -18.55 28.78 -14.08
N ARG A 527 -19.60 29.60 -14.28
CA ARG A 527 -20.04 29.99 -15.63
C ARG A 527 -19.02 30.84 -16.36
N GLU A 528 -18.35 31.74 -15.65
CA GLU A 528 -17.26 32.58 -16.21
C GLU A 528 -16.11 31.69 -16.69
N GLU A 529 -15.66 30.74 -15.87
CA GLU A 529 -14.55 29.86 -16.21
C GLU A 529 -14.93 28.81 -17.28
N VAL A 530 -16.17 28.39 -17.35
CA VAL A 530 -16.66 27.58 -18.50
C VAL A 530 -16.61 28.39 -19.80
N ALA A 531 -16.96 29.68 -19.78
CA ALA A 531 -16.95 30.53 -20.98
C ALA A 531 -15.53 30.88 -21.47
N TYR A 532 -14.53 30.85 -20.58
CA TYR A 532 -13.13 31.09 -20.92
C TYR A 532 -12.58 29.96 -21.82
N LYS A 533 -11.70 30.33 -22.77
CA LYS A 533 -11.07 29.40 -23.71
C LYS A 533 -9.61 29.17 -23.32
N GLY A 534 -9.41 28.19 -22.46
CA GLY A 534 -8.11 27.83 -21.91
C GLY A 534 -8.26 27.08 -20.58
N PRO A 535 -7.17 26.63 -19.97
CA PRO A 535 -7.19 25.99 -18.66
C PRO A 535 -7.43 27.03 -17.56
N SER A 536 -8.45 26.80 -16.74
CA SER A 536 -8.75 27.64 -15.58
C SER A 536 -8.82 26.82 -14.29
N VAL A 537 -8.60 27.48 -13.14
CA VAL A 537 -8.54 26.83 -11.83
C VAL A 537 -9.45 27.53 -10.84
N ILE A 538 -10.30 26.76 -10.17
CA ILE A 538 -11.11 27.24 -9.06
C ILE A 538 -10.69 26.50 -7.79
N VAL A 539 -10.10 27.22 -6.84
CA VAL A 539 -9.70 26.68 -5.53
C VAL A 539 -10.87 26.83 -4.55
N ALA A 540 -11.55 25.74 -4.27
CA ALA A 540 -12.66 25.67 -3.32
C ALA A 540 -12.09 25.41 -1.90
N ARG A 541 -11.77 26.48 -1.16
CA ARG A 541 -11.06 26.40 0.12
C ARG A 541 -11.99 26.40 1.31
N ARG A 542 -11.99 25.31 2.07
CA ARG A 542 -12.68 25.19 3.35
C ARG A 542 -12.11 24.05 4.18
N GLU A 543 -11.60 24.38 5.38
CA GLU A 543 -10.98 23.40 6.29
C GLU A 543 -11.87 22.16 6.51
N CYS A 544 -11.25 20.98 6.56
CA CYS A 544 -11.92 19.72 6.85
C CYS A 544 -12.59 19.76 8.23
N ILE A 545 -13.88 19.46 8.28
CA ILE A 545 -14.65 19.52 9.54
C ILE A 545 -14.19 18.50 10.58
N GLN A 546 -13.54 17.40 10.16
CA GLN A 546 -13.03 16.38 11.07
C GLN A 546 -11.74 16.86 11.75
N THR A 547 -10.83 17.47 10.99
CA THR A 547 -9.59 18.07 11.52
C THR A 547 -9.91 19.28 12.40
N LEU A 548 -10.81 20.16 11.97
CA LEU A 548 -11.28 21.29 12.76
C LEU A 548 -11.83 20.85 14.14
N LYS A 549 -12.66 19.80 14.15
CA LYS A 549 -13.20 19.27 15.41
C LYS A 549 -12.09 18.72 16.34
N ARG A 550 -11.04 18.09 15.79
CA ARG A 550 -9.88 17.61 16.57
C ARG A 550 -9.09 18.79 17.14
N HIS A 551 -8.80 19.80 16.33
CA HIS A 551 -8.09 21.01 16.76
C HIS A 551 -8.82 21.75 17.88
N LEU A 552 -10.14 21.84 17.78
CA LEU A 552 -10.98 22.46 18.82
C LEU A 552 -11.01 21.65 20.12
N LYS A 553 -10.96 20.31 20.04
CA LYS A 553 -10.86 19.42 21.23
C LYS A 553 -9.48 19.49 21.88
N ALA A 554 -8.41 19.60 21.10
CA ALA A 554 -7.03 19.69 21.61
C ALA A 554 -6.72 21.02 22.30
N LYS A 555 -7.50 22.09 22.02
CA LYS A 555 -7.39 23.41 22.65
C LYS A 555 -8.21 23.53 23.97
N LYS A 556 -9.08 22.58 24.25
CA LYS A 556 -9.80 22.44 25.53
C LYS A 556 -9.07 21.49 26.47
#